data_9b0fd82218934c6afd02dca78f14a2f8
#
_entry.id   9b0fd82218934c6afd02dca78f14a2f8
#
_cell.length_a   1.000
_cell.length_b   1.000
_cell.length_c   1.000
_cell.angle_alpha   90.00
_cell.angle_beta   90.00
_cell.angle_gamma   90.00
#
_symmetry.space_group_name_H-M   'P 1'
#
loop_
_entity.id
_entity.type
_entity.pdbx_description
1 polymer ?
#
loop_
_entity_poly.entity_id
_entity_poly.type
_entity_poly.pdbx_seq_one_letter_code
_entity_poly.pdbx_strand_id
1 'polypeptide(L)'
;MKYLRNDLREEYERIAKNVPDIEDLQHPLINFSDVLHAYFILADYFTDESSDNIEHMLVGLRSADLLGSALGRQIVSFGGRKKYTDSIEICATLFYGLVKDHAFHDGNKRTALLICTRFSGHWLKNE
;
A
#
# COMPACT_ATOMS: atom_id res chain seq x y z
N MET A 1 1.83 6.87 -13.03
CA MET A 1 2.14 8.03 -12.19
C MET A 1 2.94 9.11 -12.93
N LYS A 2 2.37 9.64 -13.96
CA LYS A 2 3.07 10.64 -14.80
C LYS A 2 3.18 12.04 -14.19
N TYR A 3 2.52 12.26 -13.04
CA TYR A 3 2.56 13.56 -12.36
C TYR A 3 3.64 13.65 -11.28
N LEU A 4 4.37 12.57 -11.04
CA LEU A 4 5.48 12.59 -10.08
C LEU A 4 6.68 13.34 -10.64
N ARG A 5 7.46 13.95 -9.74
CA ARG A 5 8.77 14.49 -10.10
C ARG A 5 9.63 13.36 -10.68
N ASN A 6 10.61 13.74 -11.52
CA ASN A 6 11.41 12.74 -12.22
C ASN A 6 12.14 11.77 -11.29
N ASP A 7 12.69 12.24 -10.18
CA ASP A 7 13.37 11.38 -9.21
C ASP A 7 12.44 10.35 -8.58
N LEU A 8 11.24 10.77 -8.20
CA LEU A 8 10.25 9.87 -7.62
C LEU A 8 9.68 8.91 -8.67
N ARG A 9 9.51 9.39 -9.91
CA ARG A 9 9.04 8.55 -11.00
C ARG A 9 10.01 7.43 -11.30
N GLU A 10 11.30 7.73 -11.34
CA GLU A 10 12.34 6.73 -11.56
C GLU A 10 12.33 5.67 -10.46
N GLU A 11 12.22 6.11 -9.22
CA GLU A 11 12.15 5.19 -8.07
C GLU A 11 10.88 4.33 -8.14
N TYR A 12 9.73 4.93 -8.48
CA TYR A 12 8.48 4.20 -8.66
C TYR A 12 8.61 3.12 -9.72
N GLU A 13 9.15 3.48 -10.90
CA GLU A 13 9.30 2.53 -12.00
C GLU A 13 10.24 1.39 -11.65
N ARG A 14 11.32 1.71 -10.94
CA ARG A 14 12.28 0.71 -10.47
C ARG A 14 11.64 -0.29 -9.52
N ILE A 15 10.86 0.19 -8.58
CA ILE A 15 10.17 -0.67 -7.62
C ILE A 15 9.08 -1.48 -8.31
N ALA A 16 8.29 -0.84 -9.16
CA ALA A 16 7.15 -1.48 -9.83
C ALA A 16 7.56 -2.65 -10.71
N LYS A 17 8.76 -2.63 -11.27
CA LYS A 17 9.27 -3.74 -12.08
C LYS A 17 9.54 -5.00 -11.27
N ASN A 18 9.78 -4.87 -9.98
CA ASN A 18 10.27 -5.95 -9.13
C ASN A 18 9.22 -6.50 -8.17
N VAL A 19 8.01 -5.95 -8.18
CA VAL A 19 6.92 -6.43 -7.33
C VAL A 19 5.85 -7.09 -8.19
N PRO A 20 5.44 -8.32 -7.84
CA PRO A 20 4.35 -8.98 -8.55
C PRO A 20 3.02 -8.45 -8.08
N ASP A 21 2.03 -8.43 -8.96
CA ASP A 21 0.65 -8.20 -8.56
C ASP A 21 0.07 -9.47 -7.96
N ILE A 22 -0.71 -9.30 -6.90
CA ILE A 22 -1.50 -10.38 -6.34
C ILE A 22 -2.86 -10.34 -7.03
N GLU A 23 -3.18 -11.39 -7.77
CA GLU A 23 -4.47 -11.51 -8.44
C GLU A 23 -5.36 -12.45 -7.65
N ASP A 24 -6.49 -11.96 -7.20
CA ASP A 24 -7.59 -12.76 -6.71
C ASP A 24 -8.84 -12.32 -7.45
N LEU A 25 -9.35 -13.20 -8.29
CA LEU A 25 -10.48 -12.90 -9.16
C LEU A 25 -11.82 -12.83 -8.43
N GLN A 26 -11.85 -13.20 -7.14
CA GLN A 26 -13.10 -13.27 -6.37
C GLN A 26 -13.44 -11.98 -5.64
N HIS A 27 -12.46 -11.11 -5.38
CA HIS A 27 -12.67 -9.88 -4.61
C HIS A 27 -11.79 -8.75 -5.16
N PRO A 28 -12.27 -7.51 -5.06
CA PRO A 28 -11.45 -6.35 -5.40
C PRO A 28 -10.36 -6.15 -4.33
N LEU A 29 -9.28 -6.88 -4.46
CA LEU A 29 -8.16 -6.79 -3.53
C LEU A 29 -7.33 -5.53 -3.82
N ILE A 30 -6.75 -4.99 -2.76
CA ILE A 30 -5.72 -3.97 -2.87
C ILE A 30 -4.43 -4.69 -3.26
N ASN A 31 -3.83 -4.28 -4.35
CA ASN A 31 -2.63 -4.91 -4.89
C ASN A 31 -1.39 -4.02 -4.70
N PHE A 32 -0.23 -4.49 -5.19
CA PHE A 32 1.01 -3.73 -5.10
C PHE A 32 0.89 -2.35 -5.74
N SER A 33 0.23 -2.26 -6.88
CA SER A 33 0.05 -0.99 -7.59
C SER A 33 -0.69 0.03 -6.75
N ASP A 34 -1.76 -0.39 -6.07
CA ASP A 34 -2.56 0.48 -5.21
C ASP A 34 -1.71 1.04 -4.05
N VAL A 35 -0.92 0.17 -3.42
CA VAL A 35 -0.07 0.57 -2.30
C VAL A 35 1.02 1.52 -2.77
N LEU A 36 1.66 1.22 -3.91
CA LEU A 36 2.70 2.08 -4.44
C LEU A 36 2.17 3.45 -4.85
N HIS A 37 0.96 3.51 -5.42
CA HIS A 37 0.33 4.79 -5.74
C HIS A 37 0.13 5.64 -4.48
N ALA A 38 -0.43 5.05 -3.42
CA ALA A 38 -0.64 5.76 -2.16
C ALA A 38 0.69 6.19 -1.55
N TYR A 39 1.68 5.30 -1.57
CA TYR A 39 3.00 5.58 -1.02
C TYR A 39 3.67 6.76 -1.73
N PHE A 40 3.65 6.77 -3.07
CA PHE A 40 4.31 7.82 -3.83
C PHE A 40 3.55 9.15 -3.82
N ILE A 41 2.24 9.14 -3.62
CA ILE A 41 1.49 10.38 -3.35
C ILE A 41 2.01 11.03 -2.06
N LEU A 42 2.20 10.21 -1.02
CA LEU A 42 2.75 10.69 0.25
C LEU A 42 4.21 11.11 0.12
N ALA A 43 5.01 10.33 -0.63
CA ALA A 43 6.41 10.66 -0.86
C ALA A 43 6.54 12.02 -1.56
N ASP A 44 5.71 12.29 -2.55
CA ASP A 44 5.71 13.56 -3.24
C ASP A 44 5.40 14.71 -2.28
N TYR A 45 4.41 14.54 -1.44
CA TYR A 45 4.01 15.55 -0.46
C TYR A 45 5.10 15.81 0.58
N PHE A 46 5.68 14.75 1.16
CA PHE A 46 6.62 14.88 2.27
C PHE A 46 8.06 15.12 1.85
N THR A 47 8.38 15.05 0.57
CA THR A 47 9.71 15.36 0.04
C THR A 47 9.75 16.63 -0.78
N ASP A 48 8.66 17.38 -0.81
CA ASP A 48 8.60 18.65 -1.51
C ASP A 48 9.45 19.70 -0.76
N GLU A 49 10.54 20.13 -1.37
CA GLU A 49 11.47 21.10 -0.79
C GLU A 49 10.85 22.47 -0.61
N SER A 50 9.77 22.78 -1.34
CA SER A 50 9.09 24.07 -1.21
C SER A 50 8.15 24.12 0.00
N SER A 51 7.89 22.99 0.64
CA SER A 51 7.05 22.96 1.83
C SER A 51 7.90 23.27 3.07
N ASP A 52 7.28 23.96 4.04
CA ASP A 52 7.93 24.25 5.33
C ASP A 52 8.00 23.02 6.23
N ASN A 53 7.69 21.87 5.70
CA ASN A 53 7.67 20.62 6.43
C ASN A 53 9.10 20.12 6.62
N ILE A 54 9.56 20.16 7.87
CA ILE A 54 10.93 19.80 8.22
C ILE A 54 11.17 18.29 8.26
N GLU A 55 10.10 17.49 8.23
CA GLU A 55 10.24 16.05 8.21
C GLU A 55 10.35 15.53 6.79
N HIS A 56 11.53 15.07 6.43
CA HIS A 56 11.76 14.47 5.13
C HIS A 56 11.52 12.98 5.22
N MET A 57 10.66 12.48 4.32
CA MET A 57 10.39 11.07 4.20
C MET A 57 11.56 10.37 3.50
N LEU A 58 12.06 9.29 4.09
CA LEU A 58 13.06 8.45 3.45
C LEU A 58 12.34 7.52 2.47
N VAL A 59 12.46 7.82 1.18
CA VAL A 59 11.73 7.10 0.13
C VAL A 59 12.45 5.82 -0.25
N GLY A 60 11.73 4.72 -0.27
CA GLY A 60 12.23 3.46 -0.76
C GLY A 60 11.51 2.26 -0.19
N LEU A 61 11.48 1.20 -0.99
CA LEU A 61 10.95 -0.09 -0.57
C LEU A 61 12.08 -0.86 0.12
N ARG A 62 11.86 -1.20 1.38
CA ARG A 62 12.84 -1.97 2.15
C ARG A 62 12.80 -3.45 1.76
N SER A 63 11.61 -4.00 1.52
CA SER A 63 11.45 -5.41 1.18
C SER A 63 10.16 -5.64 0.42
N ALA A 64 10.29 -6.16 -0.80
CA ALA A 64 9.14 -6.59 -1.59
C ALA A 64 8.45 -7.79 -0.93
N ASP A 65 9.21 -8.68 -0.30
CA ASP A 65 8.64 -9.84 0.39
C ASP A 65 7.77 -9.42 1.57
N LEU A 66 8.20 -8.43 2.32
CA LEU A 66 7.39 -7.92 3.44
C LEU A 66 6.13 -7.23 2.93
N LEU A 67 6.21 -6.50 1.82
CA LEU A 67 5.03 -5.90 1.22
C LEU A 67 4.05 -6.98 0.74
N GLY A 68 4.57 -8.02 0.08
CA GLY A 68 3.77 -9.15 -0.36
C GLY A 68 3.12 -9.88 0.81
N SER A 69 3.84 -10.04 1.90
CA SER A 69 3.32 -10.65 3.13
C SER A 69 2.15 -9.84 3.71
N ALA A 70 2.30 -8.51 3.75
CA ALA A 70 1.24 -7.63 4.23
C ALA A 70 -0.01 -7.71 3.34
N LEU A 71 0.18 -7.68 2.02
CA LEU A 71 -0.92 -7.77 1.06
C LEU A 71 -1.58 -9.14 1.09
N GLY A 72 -0.81 -10.21 1.30
CA GLY A 72 -1.32 -11.57 1.35
C GLY A 72 -2.26 -11.84 2.53
N ARG A 73 -2.23 -11.00 3.56
CA ARG A 73 -3.15 -11.14 4.69
C ARG A 73 -4.61 -11.04 4.29
N GLN A 74 -4.89 -10.37 3.17
CA GLN A 74 -6.26 -10.21 2.66
C GLN A 74 -6.87 -11.52 2.20
N ILE A 75 -6.06 -12.49 1.77
CA ILE A 75 -6.51 -13.71 1.13
C ILE A 75 -6.20 -14.98 1.94
N VAL A 76 -5.90 -14.81 3.22
CA VAL A 76 -5.63 -15.96 4.09
C VAL A 76 -6.87 -16.84 4.19
N SER A 77 -6.66 -18.14 4.04
CA SER A 77 -7.75 -19.13 4.13
C SER A 77 -7.34 -20.34 4.96
N PHE A 78 -8.34 -21.00 5.53
CA PHE A 78 -8.17 -22.23 6.27
C PHE A 78 -9.23 -23.23 5.82
N GLY A 79 -8.80 -24.43 5.43
CA GLY A 79 -9.73 -25.49 5.03
C GLY A 79 -10.64 -25.08 3.86
N GLY A 80 -10.12 -24.30 2.92
CA GLY A 80 -10.86 -23.83 1.76
C GLY A 80 -11.79 -22.64 2.02
N ARG A 81 -11.78 -22.11 3.24
CA ARG A 81 -12.59 -20.94 3.60
C ARG A 81 -11.72 -19.74 3.84
N LYS A 82 -12.11 -18.59 3.31
CA LYS A 82 -11.42 -17.34 3.55
C LYS A 82 -11.59 -16.92 5.01
N LYS A 83 -10.49 -16.52 5.65
CA LYS A 83 -10.52 -16.05 7.03
C LYS A 83 -11.25 -14.72 7.16
N TYR A 84 -11.06 -13.83 6.19
CA TYR A 84 -11.66 -12.51 6.18
C TYR A 84 -12.60 -12.39 4.99
N THR A 85 -13.88 -12.17 5.25
CA THR A 85 -14.91 -12.06 4.21
C THR A 85 -15.58 -10.70 4.17
N ASP A 86 -15.51 -9.98 5.28
CA ASP A 86 -16.07 -8.63 5.44
C ASP A 86 -15.03 -7.62 5.01
N SER A 87 -15.44 -6.60 4.26
CA SER A 87 -14.53 -5.57 3.78
C SER A 87 -13.83 -4.81 4.92
N ILE A 88 -14.50 -4.64 6.05
CA ILE A 88 -13.89 -3.99 7.22
C ILE A 88 -12.78 -4.86 7.79
N GLU A 89 -13.02 -6.17 7.91
CA GLU A 89 -12.01 -7.11 8.38
C GLU A 89 -10.80 -7.17 7.45
N ILE A 90 -11.04 -7.21 6.13
CA ILE A 90 -9.98 -7.21 5.13
C ILE A 90 -9.15 -5.95 5.23
N CYS A 91 -9.80 -4.80 5.36
CA CYS A 91 -9.11 -3.52 5.51
C CYS A 91 -8.30 -3.47 6.80
N ALA A 92 -8.86 -3.96 7.90
CA ALA A 92 -8.18 -3.96 9.19
C ALA A 92 -6.93 -4.85 9.19
N THR A 93 -7.01 -6.05 8.61
CA THR A 93 -5.86 -6.95 8.56
C THR A 93 -4.77 -6.42 7.62
N LEU A 94 -5.15 -5.76 6.53
CA LEU A 94 -4.21 -5.11 5.63
C LEU A 94 -3.52 -3.94 6.34
N PHE A 95 -4.27 -3.09 7.03
CA PHE A 95 -3.71 -1.99 7.80
C PHE A 95 -2.67 -2.49 8.80
N TYR A 96 -3.03 -3.51 9.56
CA TYR A 96 -2.14 -4.11 10.54
C TYR A 96 -0.85 -4.62 9.88
N GLY A 97 -0.97 -5.33 8.77
CA GLY A 97 0.18 -5.87 8.06
C GLY A 97 1.10 -4.77 7.51
N LEU A 98 0.53 -3.73 6.91
CA LEU A 98 1.31 -2.62 6.37
C LEU A 98 2.08 -1.87 7.47
N VAL A 99 1.47 -1.71 8.64
CA VAL A 99 2.13 -1.04 9.77
C VAL A 99 3.19 -1.94 10.39
N LYS A 100 2.87 -3.20 10.63
CA LYS A 100 3.73 -4.13 11.34
C LYS A 100 4.95 -4.55 10.53
N ASP A 101 4.77 -4.86 9.26
CA ASP A 101 5.83 -5.46 8.45
C ASP A 101 6.91 -4.47 8.01
N HIS A 102 6.63 -3.18 8.05
CA HIS A 102 7.59 -2.13 7.70
C HIS A 102 8.26 -2.39 6.34
N ALA A 103 7.42 -2.61 5.31
CA ALA A 103 7.92 -2.92 3.97
C ALA A 103 8.68 -1.76 3.33
N PHE A 104 8.32 -0.53 3.65
CA PHE A 104 9.01 0.68 3.21
C PHE A 104 9.97 1.17 4.29
N HIS A 105 10.98 1.94 3.88
CA HIS A 105 11.92 2.54 4.83
C HIS A 105 11.22 3.52 5.76
N ASP A 106 10.22 4.25 5.25
CA ASP A 106 9.49 5.25 6.01
C ASP A 106 8.07 5.36 5.44
N GLY A 107 7.17 5.95 6.20
CA GLY A 107 5.80 6.21 5.73
C GLY A 107 4.86 5.03 5.75
N ASN A 108 5.19 3.94 6.43
CA ASN A 108 4.34 2.74 6.47
C ASN A 108 2.98 3.02 7.08
N LYS A 109 2.94 3.70 8.23
CA LYS A 109 1.68 4.02 8.91
C LYS A 109 0.82 4.98 8.10
N ARG A 110 1.44 6.01 7.52
CA ARG A 110 0.73 6.99 6.69
C ARG A 110 0.16 6.34 5.44
N THR A 111 0.92 5.44 4.81
CA THR A 111 0.47 4.69 3.64
C THR A 111 -0.71 3.80 3.99
N ALA A 112 -0.61 3.07 5.09
CA ALA A 112 -1.69 2.19 5.56
C ALA A 112 -2.97 2.99 5.84
N LEU A 113 -2.83 4.16 6.49
CA LEU A 113 -3.96 5.01 6.80
C LEU A 113 -4.62 5.55 5.52
N LEU A 114 -3.81 6.02 4.57
CA LEU A 114 -4.32 6.56 3.31
C LEU A 114 -5.08 5.49 2.53
N ILE A 115 -4.52 4.29 2.41
CA ILE A 115 -5.15 3.19 1.70
C ILE A 115 -6.48 2.81 2.36
N CYS A 116 -6.48 2.61 3.65
CA CYS A 116 -7.69 2.14 4.35
C CYS A 116 -8.77 3.20 4.38
N THR A 117 -8.42 4.47 4.49
CA THR A 117 -9.39 5.57 4.41
C THR A 117 -10.00 5.66 3.02
N ARG A 118 -9.18 5.53 1.98
CA ARG A 118 -9.62 5.67 0.59
C ARG A 118 -10.45 4.48 0.12
N PHE A 119 -9.96 3.26 0.40
CA PHE A 119 -10.56 2.04 -0.13
C PHE A 119 -11.70 1.50 0.74
N SER A 120 -11.70 1.74 2.05
CA SER A 120 -12.81 1.31 2.91
C SER A 120 -14.11 2.02 2.53
N GLY A 121 -14.03 3.31 2.18
CA GLY A 121 -15.18 4.05 1.68
C GLY A 121 -15.74 3.48 0.39
N HIS A 122 -14.87 3.06 -0.52
CA HIS A 122 -15.26 2.43 -1.78
C HIS A 122 -15.96 1.10 -1.54
N TRP A 123 -15.38 0.27 -0.68
CA TRP A 123 -15.94 -1.06 -0.38
C TRP A 123 -17.29 -0.96 0.32
N LEU A 124 -17.42 -0.05 1.27
CA LEU A 124 -18.67 0.14 2.02
C LEU A 124 -19.81 0.58 1.12
N LYS A 125 -19.53 1.32 0.05
CA LYS A 125 -20.55 1.72 -0.93
C LYS A 125 -21.05 0.57 -1.78
N ASN A 126 -20.27 -0.49 -1.91
CA ASN A 126 -20.59 -1.64 -2.74
C ASN A 126 -21.24 -2.79 -1.96
N GLU A 127 -21.37 -2.63 -0.69
CA GLU A 127 -22.10 -3.55 0.17
C GLU A 127 -23.54 -3.08 0.34
#